data_52706436519fbc023a48c1d29eb76375
#
_entry.id   52706436519fbc023a48c1d29eb76375
#
_cell.length_a   1.000
_cell.length_b   1.000
_cell.length_c   1.000
_cell.angle_alpha   90.00
_cell.angle_beta   90.00
_cell.angle_gamma   90.00
#
_symmetry.space_group_name_H-M   'P 1'
#
loop_
_entity.id
_entity.type
_entity.pdbx_description
1 polymer ?
#
loop_
_entity_poly.entity_id
_entity_poly.type
_entity_poly.pdbx_seq_one_letter_code
_entity_poly.pdbx_strand_id
1 'polypeptide(L)'
;IIRHGAEWIEDIGLVISDEVHLIGDESRGPTLEMILTHLKLLESKPQIIGLSATITNSNEIADWLDCKLVKNDWRPVPLSEGVCDGGKVTMSDGETFEVKPSLRGIPIDLGVQSVQNGGQSLVFAETRVRSKSLATKAADVISQLLVKKELTALEKTSKQILSENEHTEIVKTLATLVKKGVAFHHAGLNQKCREIVEKEFRKGTIKLLSSTPTLAAGVNLPARRVVISNINRYNAKVGANRPISVLEYKQLCGRAGRPQYDKYGESIIVGNGNTEDLTEYYIHGESEPIVSKITEDKSLRTHILSVIVTHPGIKKEELLEFFLQTLGGLQTTKATLSFAINISLRFLSSQQLVIKKGERYAGTAFGKKTSMLYIDPLTATYFRDTIDNVSQQGKHTFGFLHVMTNCEEFFPNFSLRNKDYESTSLMIENHSSELIEPISEYDCSR
;
A
#
# COMPACT_ATOMS: atom_id res chain seq x y z
N ILE A 1 -9.96 -18.12 -3.35
CA ILE A 1 -10.77 -19.06 -2.58
C ILE A 1 -12.21 -19.00 -3.08
N ILE A 2 -12.96 -17.87 -2.93
CA ILE A 2 -14.36 -17.73 -3.38
C ILE A 2 -14.49 -18.06 -4.89
N ARG A 3 -13.66 -17.49 -5.77
CA ARG A 3 -13.66 -17.76 -7.22
C ARG A 3 -13.33 -19.22 -7.59
N HIS A 4 -12.74 -19.97 -6.68
CA HIS A 4 -12.39 -21.38 -6.87
C HIS A 4 -13.41 -22.35 -6.25
N GLY A 5 -14.52 -21.83 -5.69
CA GLY A 5 -15.62 -22.64 -5.18
C GLY A 5 -15.24 -23.53 -4.00
N ALA A 6 -14.47 -23.02 -3.03
CA ALA A 6 -14.09 -23.79 -1.86
C ALA A 6 -15.30 -24.03 -0.97
N GLU A 7 -15.68 -25.30 -0.80
CA GLU A 7 -16.90 -25.73 -0.09
C GLU A 7 -16.94 -25.29 1.38
N TRP A 8 -15.77 -25.25 2.05
CA TRP A 8 -15.67 -24.87 3.47
C TRP A 8 -16.04 -23.40 3.78
N ILE A 9 -16.23 -22.56 2.75
CA ILE A 9 -16.63 -21.16 2.94
C ILE A 9 -18.00 -21.07 3.63
N GLU A 10 -18.91 -21.99 3.32
CA GLU A 10 -20.24 -22.02 3.94
C GLU A 10 -20.22 -22.43 5.43
N ASP A 11 -19.10 -22.99 5.91
CA ASP A 11 -18.92 -23.36 7.31
C ASP A 11 -18.35 -22.23 8.17
N ILE A 12 -18.06 -21.06 7.58
CA ILE A 12 -17.51 -19.91 8.30
C ILE A 12 -18.57 -19.36 9.27
N GLY A 13 -18.24 -19.34 10.57
CA GLY A 13 -19.08 -18.73 11.61
C GLY A 13 -18.60 -17.34 12.06
N LEU A 14 -17.32 -17.01 11.84
CA LEU A 14 -16.71 -15.73 12.25
C LEU A 14 -15.73 -15.24 11.19
N VAL A 15 -15.85 -13.97 10.86
CA VAL A 15 -14.93 -13.23 9.98
C VAL A 15 -14.33 -12.07 10.75
N ILE A 16 -13.01 -12.00 10.83
CA ILE A 16 -12.30 -10.86 11.40
C ILE A 16 -11.55 -10.18 10.26
N SER A 17 -11.97 -8.94 9.95
CA SER A 17 -11.29 -8.10 8.96
C SER A 17 -10.51 -7.02 9.68
N ASP A 18 -9.18 -7.13 9.65
CA ASP A 18 -8.30 -6.06 10.12
C ASP A 18 -8.12 -5.00 9.05
N GLU A 19 -7.87 -3.75 9.46
CA GLU A 19 -7.64 -2.59 8.59
C GLU A 19 -8.76 -2.36 7.56
N VAL A 20 -10.05 -2.46 7.98
CA VAL A 20 -11.22 -2.34 7.08
C VAL A 20 -11.19 -1.04 6.26
N HIS A 21 -10.58 0.04 6.79
CA HIS A 21 -10.42 1.29 6.05
C HIS A 21 -9.65 1.14 4.73
N LEU A 22 -8.92 0.04 4.51
CA LEU A 22 -8.30 -0.29 3.22
C LEU A 22 -9.30 -0.49 2.07
N ILE A 23 -10.60 -0.51 2.34
CA ILE A 23 -11.64 -0.47 1.30
C ILE A 23 -11.51 0.81 0.43
N GLY A 24 -11.01 1.91 1.00
CA GLY A 24 -10.70 3.13 0.25
C GLY A 24 -9.43 3.06 -0.62
N ASP A 25 -8.62 2.00 -0.50
CA ASP A 25 -7.40 1.81 -1.29
C ASP A 25 -7.74 1.47 -2.75
N GLU A 26 -7.15 2.18 -3.71
CA GLU A 26 -7.45 2.02 -5.14
C GLU A 26 -7.16 0.60 -5.67
N SER A 27 -6.19 -0.11 -5.11
CA SER A 27 -5.76 -1.42 -5.61
C SER A 27 -6.37 -2.59 -4.84
N ARG A 28 -6.44 -2.49 -3.50
CA ARG A 28 -6.89 -3.57 -2.62
C ARG A 28 -8.35 -3.43 -2.21
N GLY A 29 -8.85 -2.18 -2.18
CA GLY A 29 -10.18 -1.86 -1.70
C GLY A 29 -11.29 -2.64 -2.39
N PRO A 30 -11.39 -2.63 -3.72
CA PRO A 30 -12.43 -3.36 -4.44
C PRO A 30 -12.45 -4.86 -4.11
N THR A 31 -11.28 -5.48 -3.98
CA THR A 31 -11.20 -6.90 -3.65
C THR A 31 -11.64 -7.17 -2.22
N LEU A 32 -11.22 -6.34 -1.26
CA LEU A 32 -11.62 -6.46 0.14
C LEU A 32 -13.14 -6.26 0.30
N GLU A 33 -13.69 -5.24 -0.34
CA GLU A 33 -15.13 -4.96 -0.35
C GLU A 33 -15.93 -6.14 -0.91
N MET A 34 -15.51 -6.70 -2.04
CA MET A 34 -16.15 -7.86 -2.63
C MET A 34 -16.09 -9.10 -1.75
N ILE A 35 -14.95 -9.34 -1.07
CA ILE A 35 -14.81 -10.46 -0.14
C ILE A 35 -15.80 -10.29 1.02
N LEU A 36 -15.83 -9.13 1.65
CA LEU A 36 -16.73 -8.85 2.78
C LEU A 36 -18.19 -8.90 2.36
N THR A 37 -18.55 -8.42 1.17
CA THR A 37 -19.90 -8.51 0.62
C THR A 37 -20.30 -9.96 0.41
N HIS A 38 -19.45 -10.78 -0.21
CA HIS A 38 -19.74 -12.22 -0.38
C HIS A 38 -19.92 -12.92 0.95
N LEU A 39 -19.03 -12.69 1.92
CA LEU A 39 -19.11 -13.32 3.24
C LEU A 39 -20.37 -12.90 4.01
N LYS A 40 -20.77 -11.61 3.91
CA LYS A 40 -22.01 -11.10 4.49
C LYS A 40 -23.26 -11.79 3.92
N LEU A 41 -23.21 -12.18 2.65
CA LEU A 41 -24.34 -12.77 1.92
C LEU A 41 -24.38 -14.32 2.01
N LEU A 42 -23.44 -14.97 2.70
CA LEU A 42 -23.47 -16.42 2.92
C LEU A 42 -24.72 -16.84 3.70
N GLU A 43 -25.24 -18.04 3.41
CA GLU A 43 -26.38 -18.60 4.13
C GLU A 43 -26.07 -18.84 5.61
N SER A 44 -24.81 -19.16 5.95
CA SER A 44 -24.31 -19.32 7.32
C SER A 44 -24.36 -18.04 8.15
N LYS A 45 -24.49 -16.86 7.53
CA LYS A 45 -24.51 -15.53 8.17
C LYS A 45 -23.41 -15.37 9.23
N PRO A 46 -22.15 -15.46 8.86
CA PRO A 46 -21.04 -15.37 9.80
C PRO A 46 -21.07 -14.04 10.54
N GLN A 47 -20.68 -14.04 11.81
CA GLN A 47 -20.41 -12.80 12.52
C GLN A 47 -19.22 -12.08 11.88
N ILE A 48 -19.38 -10.78 11.55
CA ILE A 48 -18.28 -9.98 10.99
C ILE A 48 -17.77 -9.02 12.07
N ILE A 49 -16.46 -9.03 12.30
CA ILE A 49 -15.76 -8.06 13.14
C ILE A 49 -14.81 -7.27 12.25
N GLY A 50 -15.07 -5.96 12.13
CA GLY A 50 -14.18 -5.04 11.41
C GLY A 50 -13.33 -4.21 12.37
N LEU A 51 -12.00 -4.25 12.21
CA LEU A 51 -11.07 -3.40 12.93
C LEU A 51 -10.58 -2.31 11.98
N SER A 52 -10.62 -1.06 12.42
CA SER A 52 -10.29 0.09 11.58
C SER A 52 -9.49 1.13 12.36
N ALA A 53 -8.64 1.89 11.65
CA ALA A 53 -8.21 3.19 12.12
C ALA A 53 -9.41 4.14 12.24
N THR A 54 -9.21 5.28 12.89
CA THR A 54 -10.25 6.32 13.00
C THR A 54 -10.61 6.87 11.61
N ILE A 55 -11.87 6.77 11.24
CA ILE A 55 -12.44 7.25 9.98
C ILE A 55 -13.69 8.06 10.25
N THR A 56 -14.00 9.04 9.41
CA THR A 56 -15.14 9.95 9.63
C THR A 56 -16.48 9.26 9.39
N ASN A 57 -16.60 8.44 8.34
CA ASN A 57 -17.85 7.75 7.98
C ASN A 57 -17.97 6.33 8.56
N SER A 58 -17.48 6.13 9.79
CA SER A 58 -17.52 4.81 10.45
C SER A 58 -18.95 4.25 10.64
N ASN A 59 -19.98 5.11 10.78
CA ASN A 59 -21.38 4.67 10.82
C ASN A 59 -21.79 4.01 9.50
N GLU A 60 -21.47 4.61 8.37
CA GLU A 60 -21.79 4.09 7.04
C GLU A 60 -21.14 2.70 6.80
N ILE A 61 -19.89 2.52 7.25
CA ILE A 61 -19.20 1.23 7.17
C ILE A 61 -19.87 0.19 8.07
N ALA A 62 -20.27 0.58 9.29
CA ALA A 62 -20.97 -0.30 10.20
C ALA A 62 -22.35 -0.71 9.67
N ASP A 63 -23.11 0.24 9.10
CA ASP A 63 -24.41 -0.03 8.47
C ASP A 63 -24.25 -0.95 7.26
N TRP A 64 -23.23 -0.72 6.41
CA TRP A 64 -22.95 -1.61 5.30
C TRP A 64 -22.66 -3.04 5.73
N LEU A 65 -21.85 -3.23 6.79
CA LEU A 65 -21.47 -4.55 7.29
C LEU A 65 -22.53 -5.19 8.21
N ASP A 66 -23.62 -4.48 8.50
CA ASP A 66 -24.64 -4.87 9.49
C ASP A 66 -24.00 -5.15 10.87
N CYS A 67 -23.09 -4.24 11.28
CA CYS A 67 -22.32 -4.36 12.50
C CYS A 67 -22.67 -3.28 13.51
N LYS A 68 -22.56 -3.60 14.81
CA LYS A 68 -22.60 -2.57 15.85
C LYS A 68 -21.31 -1.78 15.87
N LEU A 69 -21.40 -0.45 15.73
CA LEU A 69 -20.24 0.44 15.82
C LEU A 69 -19.79 0.60 17.28
N VAL A 70 -18.49 0.37 17.51
CA VAL A 70 -17.80 0.69 18.77
C VAL A 70 -16.70 1.67 18.47
N LYS A 71 -16.80 2.88 19.04
CA LYS A 71 -15.75 3.91 18.96
C LYS A 71 -15.04 4.00 20.30
N ASN A 72 -13.70 4.07 20.26
CA ASN A 72 -12.90 4.22 21.45
C ASN A 72 -11.65 5.04 21.15
N ASP A 73 -11.50 6.19 21.82
CA ASP A 73 -10.36 7.09 21.68
C ASP A 73 -9.22 6.77 22.67
N TRP A 74 -9.38 5.70 23.45
CA TRP A 74 -8.37 5.31 24.42
C TRP A 74 -7.06 4.92 23.76
N ARG A 75 -5.95 5.45 24.29
CA ARG A 75 -4.59 5.09 23.90
C ARG A 75 -3.80 4.61 25.13
N PRO A 76 -3.01 3.53 24.98
CA PRO A 76 -2.16 3.04 26.10
C PRO A 76 -1.05 4.03 26.48
N VAL A 77 -0.62 4.88 25.55
CA VAL A 77 0.39 5.91 25.73
C VAL A 77 -0.13 7.22 25.14
N PRO A 78 -0.24 8.31 25.90
CA PRO A 78 -0.64 9.62 25.38
C PRO A 78 0.24 10.04 24.20
N LEU A 79 -0.36 10.64 23.17
CA LEU A 79 0.33 11.16 22.01
C LEU A 79 0.44 12.67 22.08
N SER A 80 1.65 13.19 21.85
CA SER A 80 1.92 14.59 21.63
C SER A 80 2.35 14.79 20.17
N GLU A 81 1.65 15.65 19.45
CA GLU A 81 1.87 15.88 18.01
C GLU A 81 2.45 17.28 17.81
N GLY A 82 3.32 17.44 16.83
CA GLY A 82 3.95 18.74 16.54
C GLY A 82 4.51 18.85 15.13
N VAL A 83 4.87 20.08 14.79
CA VAL A 83 5.50 20.44 13.51
C VAL A 83 6.86 21.05 13.75
N CYS A 84 7.85 20.61 13.00
CA CYS A 84 9.21 21.15 13.03
C CYS A 84 9.48 21.96 11.76
N ASP A 85 9.81 23.24 11.94
CA ASP A 85 10.28 24.11 10.87
C ASP A 85 11.64 24.72 11.23
N GLY A 86 12.62 24.58 10.31
CA GLY A 86 13.96 25.13 10.51
C GLY A 86 14.72 24.63 11.76
N GLY A 87 14.22 23.59 12.43
CA GLY A 87 14.76 23.06 13.69
C GLY A 87 13.99 23.49 14.94
N LYS A 88 13.05 24.43 14.84
CA LYS A 88 12.10 24.75 15.90
C LYS A 88 10.89 23.84 15.82
N VAL A 89 10.61 23.13 16.88
CA VAL A 89 9.41 22.27 17.00
C VAL A 89 8.35 23.02 17.79
N THR A 90 7.14 23.06 17.25
CA THR A 90 5.95 23.57 17.93
C THR A 90 4.98 22.39 18.12
N MET A 91 4.68 22.07 19.36
CA MET A 91 3.74 21.00 19.73
C MET A 91 2.29 21.52 19.75
N SER A 92 1.33 20.63 19.63
CA SER A 92 -0.10 20.95 19.61
C SER A 92 -0.64 21.60 20.89
N ASP A 93 0.03 21.38 22.04
CA ASP A 93 -0.27 22.01 23.32
C ASP A 93 0.39 23.38 23.50
N GLY A 94 1.12 23.87 22.49
CA GLY A 94 1.84 25.13 22.47
C GLY A 94 3.26 25.07 23.04
N GLU A 95 3.71 23.93 23.57
CA GLU A 95 5.11 23.76 23.96
C GLU A 95 6.02 23.86 22.74
N THR A 96 7.20 24.45 22.93
CA THR A 96 8.22 24.58 21.88
C THR A 96 9.56 24.10 22.36
N PHE A 97 10.32 23.47 21.48
CA PHE A 97 11.73 23.16 21.72
C PHE A 97 12.54 23.23 20.40
N GLU A 98 13.84 23.30 20.54
CA GLU A 98 14.73 23.41 19.39
C GLU A 98 15.60 22.16 19.23
N VAL A 99 15.85 21.84 17.96
CA VAL A 99 16.84 20.85 17.54
C VAL A 99 17.84 21.56 16.63
N LYS A 100 19.12 21.50 16.98
CA LYS A 100 20.18 22.12 16.19
C LYS A 100 20.30 21.41 14.83
N PRO A 101 20.00 22.08 13.71
CA PRO A 101 20.17 21.50 12.40
C PRO A 101 21.63 21.09 12.15
N SER A 102 21.84 19.91 11.59
CA SER A 102 23.14 19.41 11.22
C SER A 102 23.18 18.96 9.76
N LEU A 103 24.34 18.61 9.25
CA LEU A 103 24.51 18.04 7.91
C LEU A 103 23.74 16.70 7.71
N ARG A 104 23.29 16.07 8.78
CA ARG A 104 22.44 14.86 8.72
C ARG A 104 21.02 15.18 8.28
N GLY A 105 20.58 16.40 8.55
CA GLY A 105 19.23 16.91 8.28
C GLY A 105 18.27 16.73 9.46
N ILE A 106 17.33 17.65 9.56
CA ILE A 106 16.35 17.78 10.67
C ILE A 106 15.67 16.45 11.04
N PRO A 107 15.19 15.60 10.10
CA PRO A 107 14.54 14.34 10.47
C PRO A 107 15.43 13.44 11.31
N ILE A 108 16.73 13.40 11.02
CA ILE A 108 17.68 12.59 11.76
C ILE A 108 18.07 13.25 13.07
N ASP A 109 18.23 14.58 13.10
CA ASP A 109 18.54 15.30 14.33
C ASP A 109 17.44 15.16 15.37
N LEU A 110 16.16 15.18 14.96
CA LEU A 110 15.00 14.86 15.80
C LEU A 110 15.05 13.42 16.32
N GLY A 111 15.37 12.47 15.44
CA GLY A 111 15.49 11.06 15.81
C GLY A 111 16.63 10.82 16.81
N VAL A 112 17.79 11.41 16.58
CA VAL A 112 18.97 11.33 17.46
C VAL A 112 18.68 11.93 18.83
N GLN A 113 18.04 13.11 18.89
CA GLN A 113 17.66 13.74 20.16
C GLN A 113 16.76 12.82 21.01
N SER A 114 15.79 12.15 20.39
CA SER A 114 14.96 11.19 21.13
C SER A 114 15.79 10.02 21.69
N VAL A 115 16.75 9.51 20.92
CA VAL A 115 17.65 8.43 21.38
C VAL A 115 18.56 8.90 22.51
N GLN A 116 19.10 10.11 22.43
CA GLN A 116 19.89 10.73 23.52
C GLN A 116 19.08 10.83 24.82
N ASN A 117 17.79 11.06 24.71
CA ASN A 117 16.84 11.09 25.83
C ASN A 117 16.33 9.70 26.24
N GLY A 118 17.00 8.62 25.83
CA GLY A 118 16.67 7.23 26.19
C GLY A 118 15.50 6.60 25.43
N GLY A 119 14.96 7.28 24.41
CA GLY A 119 13.89 6.74 23.56
C GLY A 119 14.41 5.91 22.39
N GLN A 120 13.46 5.39 21.59
CA GLN A 120 13.70 4.90 20.25
C GLN A 120 13.02 5.82 19.24
N SER A 121 13.53 5.86 18.01
CA SER A 121 12.97 6.69 16.95
C SER A 121 12.62 5.90 15.72
N LEU A 122 11.46 6.22 15.16
CA LEU A 122 11.01 5.74 13.86
C LEU A 122 10.89 6.93 12.90
N VAL A 123 11.69 6.94 11.83
CA VAL A 123 11.73 8.03 10.86
C VAL A 123 11.11 7.54 9.56
N PHE A 124 9.95 8.06 9.20
CA PHE A 124 9.29 7.73 7.95
C PHE A 124 9.87 8.54 6.78
N ALA A 125 10.28 7.82 5.74
CA ALA A 125 10.83 8.36 4.52
C ALA A 125 9.89 8.11 3.33
N GLU A 126 9.86 9.00 2.38
CA GLU A 126 8.99 8.94 1.20
C GLU A 126 9.37 7.84 0.21
N THR A 127 10.66 7.43 0.16
CA THR A 127 11.18 6.43 -0.77
C THR A 127 12.12 5.43 -0.12
N ARG A 128 12.30 4.26 -0.75
CA ARG A 128 13.27 3.24 -0.32
C ARG A 128 14.70 3.79 -0.26
N VAL A 129 15.09 4.58 -1.27
CA VAL A 129 16.42 5.22 -1.35
C VAL A 129 16.60 6.20 -0.20
N ARG A 130 15.59 7.01 0.07
CA ARG A 130 15.61 8.00 1.17
C ARG A 130 15.68 7.32 2.52
N SER A 131 14.93 6.23 2.73
CA SER A 131 14.97 5.44 3.97
C SER A 131 16.39 4.92 4.26
N LYS A 132 17.06 4.31 3.26
CA LYS A 132 18.46 3.88 3.37
C LYS A 132 19.40 5.06 3.66
N SER A 133 19.23 6.19 2.97
CA SER A 133 20.05 7.39 3.15
C SER A 133 19.93 7.98 4.55
N LEU A 134 18.71 8.11 5.08
CA LEU A 134 18.46 8.61 6.43
C LEU A 134 19.10 7.70 7.49
N ALA A 135 18.92 6.38 7.37
CA ALA A 135 19.55 5.41 8.26
C ALA A 135 21.09 5.53 8.23
N THR A 136 21.70 5.68 7.06
CA THR A 136 23.14 5.84 6.90
C THR A 136 23.65 7.11 7.61
N LYS A 137 22.92 8.22 7.47
CA LYS A 137 23.29 9.50 8.11
C LYS A 137 23.18 9.46 9.64
N ALA A 138 22.31 8.61 10.21
CA ALA A 138 22.15 8.46 11.65
C ALA A 138 23.24 7.57 12.29
N ALA A 139 23.84 6.68 11.53
CA ALA A 139 24.59 5.54 12.04
C ALA A 139 25.75 5.91 12.95
N ASP A 140 26.58 6.87 12.55
CA ASP A 140 27.80 7.22 13.31
C ASP A 140 27.48 7.86 14.65
N VAL A 141 26.48 8.73 14.69
CA VAL A 141 26.07 9.39 15.95
C VAL A 141 25.38 8.40 16.89
N ILE A 142 24.48 7.57 16.36
CA ILE A 142 23.83 6.55 17.20
C ILE A 142 24.82 5.57 17.78
N SER A 143 25.84 5.16 17.01
CA SER A 143 26.86 4.23 17.48
C SER A 143 27.65 4.73 18.70
N GLN A 144 27.84 6.06 18.81
CA GLN A 144 28.51 6.70 19.94
C GLN A 144 27.65 6.71 21.23
N LEU A 145 26.35 6.51 21.11
CA LEU A 145 25.42 6.46 22.23
C LEU A 145 25.21 5.05 22.79
N LEU A 146 25.75 4.02 22.11
CA LEU A 146 25.53 2.62 22.49
C LEU A 146 26.48 2.17 23.60
N VAL A 147 25.94 1.40 24.54
CA VAL A 147 26.76 0.75 25.56
C VAL A 147 27.36 -0.57 25.06
N LYS A 148 28.44 -1.03 25.69
CA LYS A 148 29.18 -2.23 25.26
C LYS A 148 28.30 -3.49 25.08
N LYS A 149 27.33 -3.68 25.97
CA LYS A 149 26.36 -4.80 25.89
C LYS A 149 25.52 -4.75 24.62
N GLU A 150 25.08 -3.57 24.22
CA GLU A 150 24.27 -3.35 23.02
C GLU A 150 25.09 -3.57 21.76
N LEU A 151 26.33 -3.07 21.72
CA LEU A 151 27.26 -3.31 20.60
C LEU A 151 27.49 -4.79 20.37
N THR A 152 27.68 -5.60 21.42
CA THR A 152 27.84 -7.05 21.31
C THR A 152 26.60 -7.74 20.74
N ALA A 153 25.41 -7.33 21.20
CA ALA A 153 24.13 -7.85 20.70
C ALA A 153 23.93 -7.51 19.22
N LEU A 154 24.21 -6.26 18.83
CA LEU A 154 24.09 -5.77 17.47
C LEU A 154 25.08 -6.43 16.51
N GLU A 155 26.28 -6.73 16.98
CA GLU A 155 27.26 -7.47 16.20
C GLU A 155 26.78 -8.91 15.88
N LYS A 156 26.18 -9.58 16.89
CA LYS A 156 25.54 -10.89 16.70
C LYS A 156 24.41 -10.81 15.66
N THR A 157 23.54 -9.81 15.78
CA THR A 157 22.42 -9.59 14.83
C THR A 157 22.93 -9.32 13.42
N SER A 158 23.98 -8.51 13.28
CA SER A 158 24.59 -8.25 11.97
C SER A 158 25.15 -9.53 11.32
N LYS A 159 25.82 -10.40 12.09
CA LYS A 159 26.28 -11.71 11.62
C LYS A 159 25.11 -12.60 11.20
N GLN A 160 24.02 -12.60 11.97
CA GLN A 160 22.80 -13.33 11.65
C GLN A 160 22.20 -12.87 10.32
N ILE A 161 22.08 -11.55 10.09
CA ILE A 161 21.60 -11.00 8.81
C ILE A 161 22.43 -11.52 7.64
N LEU A 162 23.74 -11.54 7.76
CA LEU A 162 24.62 -12.02 6.70
C LEU A 162 24.53 -13.54 6.50
N SER A 163 24.44 -14.32 7.57
CA SER A 163 24.43 -15.79 7.47
C SER A 163 23.11 -16.37 6.95
N GLU A 164 22.00 -15.70 7.20
CA GLU A 164 20.66 -16.18 6.85
C GLU A 164 20.14 -15.65 5.50
N ASN A 165 20.92 -14.77 4.83
CA ASN A 165 20.46 -14.11 3.61
C ASN A 165 21.55 -14.08 2.54
N GLU A 166 21.15 -13.94 1.27
CA GLU A 166 22.08 -13.70 0.18
C GLU A 166 22.85 -12.39 0.39
N HIS A 167 24.14 -12.41 0.08
CA HIS A 167 25.04 -11.28 0.31
C HIS A 167 24.92 -10.18 -0.74
N THR A 168 23.71 -9.71 -0.98
CA THR A 168 23.45 -8.56 -1.85
C THR A 168 23.96 -7.26 -1.21
N GLU A 169 24.20 -6.23 -2.01
CA GLU A 169 24.64 -4.93 -1.52
C GLU A 169 23.69 -4.28 -0.50
N ILE A 170 22.39 -4.55 -0.62
CA ILE A 170 21.40 -4.05 0.33
C ILE A 170 21.51 -4.76 1.68
N VAL A 171 21.73 -6.08 1.68
CA VAL A 171 21.90 -6.89 2.90
C VAL A 171 23.21 -6.54 3.60
N LYS A 172 24.32 -6.38 2.88
CA LYS A 172 25.61 -5.94 3.44
C LYS A 172 25.49 -4.54 4.08
N THR A 173 24.81 -3.61 3.41
CA THR A 173 24.57 -2.28 3.95
C THR A 173 23.73 -2.35 5.23
N LEU A 174 22.64 -3.13 5.24
CA LEU A 174 21.79 -3.31 6.41
C LEU A 174 22.59 -3.87 7.59
N ALA A 175 23.35 -4.93 7.38
CA ALA A 175 24.20 -5.55 8.40
C ALA A 175 25.21 -4.56 9.01
N THR A 176 25.81 -3.70 8.17
CA THR A 176 26.72 -2.65 8.61
C THR A 176 26.03 -1.60 9.49
N LEU A 177 24.83 -1.16 9.10
CA LEU A 177 24.05 -0.18 9.85
C LEU A 177 23.54 -0.76 11.18
N VAL A 178 23.11 -2.02 11.18
CA VAL A 178 22.66 -2.71 12.39
C VAL A 178 23.75 -2.77 13.45
N LYS A 179 25.01 -3.00 13.10
CA LYS A 179 26.14 -2.91 14.05
C LYS A 179 26.22 -1.57 14.77
N LYS A 180 25.73 -0.50 14.13
CA LYS A 180 25.71 0.88 14.67
C LYS A 180 24.39 1.24 15.36
N GLY A 181 23.52 0.27 15.61
CA GLY A 181 22.21 0.48 16.28
C GLY A 181 21.16 1.14 15.42
N VAL A 182 21.32 1.17 14.11
CA VAL A 182 20.43 1.78 13.14
C VAL A 182 20.03 0.75 12.07
N ALA A 183 18.79 0.84 11.60
CA ALA A 183 18.34 0.03 10.47
C ALA A 183 17.46 0.84 9.52
N PHE A 184 17.27 0.31 8.33
CA PHE A 184 16.20 0.74 7.43
C PHE A 184 15.24 -0.42 7.16
N HIS A 185 13.99 -0.08 6.84
CA HIS A 185 12.93 -1.05 6.57
C HIS A 185 12.05 -0.61 5.40
N HIS A 186 11.90 -1.46 4.41
CA HIS A 186 11.00 -1.26 3.27
C HIS A 186 10.73 -2.58 2.55
N ALA A 187 9.71 -2.62 1.69
CA ALA A 187 9.29 -3.82 0.96
C ALA A 187 10.37 -4.43 0.01
N GLY A 188 11.45 -3.69 -0.27
CA GLY A 188 12.58 -4.22 -1.05
C GLY A 188 13.56 -5.09 -0.25
N LEU A 189 13.41 -5.18 1.07
CA LEU A 189 14.12 -6.18 1.88
C LEU A 189 13.39 -7.52 1.80
N ASN A 190 14.15 -8.61 1.81
CA ASN A 190 13.55 -9.94 1.94
C ASN A 190 12.88 -10.12 3.32
N GLN A 191 12.02 -11.11 3.44
CA GLN A 191 11.21 -11.33 4.64
C GLN A 191 12.09 -11.59 5.88
N LYS A 192 13.13 -12.40 5.78
CA LYS A 192 14.02 -12.72 6.91
C LYS A 192 14.74 -11.48 7.45
N CYS A 193 15.25 -10.62 6.55
CA CYS A 193 15.85 -9.35 6.97
C CYS A 193 14.84 -8.46 7.71
N ARG A 194 13.61 -8.37 7.21
CA ARG A 194 12.55 -7.58 7.86
C ARG A 194 12.25 -8.12 9.26
N GLU A 195 12.02 -9.42 9.39
CA GLU A 195 11.74 -10.08 10.69
C GLU A 195 12.85 -9.87 11.72
N ILE A 196 14.12 -9.96 11.31
CA ILE A 196 15.27 -9.72 12.21
C ILE A 196 15.27 -8.26 12.68
N VAL A 197 15.11 -7.29 11.75
CA VAL A 197 15.08 -5.86 12.09
C VAL A 197 13.92 -5.54 13.02
N GLU A 198 12.74 -6.04 12.73
CA GLU A 198 11.53 -5.84 13.53
C GLU A 198 11.70 -6.38 14.94
N LYS A 199 12.22 -7.61 15.07
CA LYS A 199 12.50 -8.24 16.35
C LYS A 199 13.48 -7.44 17.18
N GLU A 200 14.58 -6.99 16.60
CA GLU A 200 15.60 -6.25 17.32
C GLU A 200 15.19 -4.81 17.62
N PHE A 201 14.35 -4.20 16.81
CA PHE A 201 13.74 -2.91 17.11
C PHE A 201 12.76 -3.01 18.29
N ARG A 202 11.88 -4.02 18.30
CA ARG A 202 10.96 -4.27 19.45
C ARG A 202 11.72 -4.49 20.76
N LYS A 203 12.89 -5.14 20.72
CA LYS A 203 13.75 -5.33 21.93
C LYS A 203 14.46 -4.05 22.38
N GLY A 204 14.43 -2.99 21.59
CA GLY A 204 15.17 -1.76 21.89
C GLY A 204 16.66 -1.83 21.57
N THR A 205 17.13 -2.88 20.91
CA THR A 205 18.53 -3.03 20.50
C THR A 205 18.87 -2.08 19.35
N ILE A 206 18.02 -2.00 18.34
CA ILE A 206 18.06 -0.97 17.29
C ILE A 206 17.41 0.28 17.85
N LYS A 207 18.13 1.40 17.86
CA LYS A 207 17.69 2.67 18.44
C LYS A 207 16.94 3.57 17.48
N LEU A 208 17.34 3.55 16.21
CA LEU A 208 16.70 4.34 15.16
C LEU A 208 16.41 3.44 13.95
N LEU A 209 15.14 3.48 13.55
CA LEU A 209 14.65 2.78 12.35
C LEU A 209 14.16 3.81 11.35
N SER A 210 14.72 3.81 10.14
CA SER A 210 14.16 4.58 9.03
C SER A 210 13.33 3.67 8.14
N SER A 211 12.10 4.04 7.84
CA SER A 211 11.18 3.17 7.10
C SER A 211 10.36 3.91 6.05
N THR A 212 9.91 3.18 5.04
CA THR A 212 8.80 3.64 4.20
C THR A 212 7.47 3.34 4.92
N PRO A 213 6.39 4.07 4.58
CA PRO A 213 5.09 3.92 5.25
C PRO A 213 4.45 2.54 5.16
N THR A 214 4.90 1.71 4.24
CA THR A 214 4.46 0.30 4.17
C THR A 214 4.67 -0.47 5.48
N LEU A 215 5.54 0.03 6.37
CA LEU A 215 5.71 -0.49 7.73
C LEU A 215 4.49 -0.18 8.62
N ALA A 216 3.82 0.96 8.41
CA ALA A 216 2.68 1.36 9.24
C ALA A 216 1.50 0.40 9.08
N ALA A 217 1.34 -0.21 7.89
CA ALA A 217 0.32 -1.22 7.62
C ALA A 217 0.88 -2.63 7.91
N GLY A 218 0.37 -3.30 8.93
CA GLY A 218 0.59 -4.73 9.18
C GLY A 218 1.74 -5.10 10.13
N VAL A 219 2.57 -4.15 10.62
CA VAL A 219 3.62 -4.47 11.60
C VAL A 219 3.55 -3.53 12.80
N ASN A 220 3.46 -4.10 14.00
CA ASN A 220 3.45 -3.31 15.23
C ASN A 220 4.89 -3.03 15.70
N LEU A 221 5.40 -1.84 15.35
CA LEU A 221 6.72 -1.34 15.74
C LEU A 221 6.60 0.06 16.33
N PRO A 222 6.19 0.18 17.62
CA PRO A 222 6.09 1.47 18.26
C PRO A 222 7.49 2.02 18.62
N ALA A 223 7.61 3.35 18.55
CA ALA A 223 8.78 4.09 18.96
C ALA A 223 8.37 5.25 19.86
N ARG A 224 9.24 5.72 20.75
CA ARG A 224 8.93 6.91 21.57
C ARG A 224 8.64 8.12 20.67
N ARG A 225 9.48 8.35 19.67
CA ARG A 225 9.28 9.43 18.69
C ARG A 225 9.16 8.90 17.28
N VAL A 226 8.10 9.33 16.62
CA VAL A 226 7.87 9.17 15.18
C VAL A 226 8.22 10.48 14.50
N VAL A 227 9.00 10.43 13.45
CA VAL A 227 9.35 11.59 12.62
C VAL A 227 8.86 11.34 11.20
N ILE A 228 8.02 12.22 10.68
CA ILE A 228 7.54 12.19 9.30
C ILE A 228 8.43 13.14 8.52
N SER A 229 9.41 12.60 7.80
CA SER A 229 10.47 13.39 7.15
C SER A 229 9.97 14.23 5.97
N ASN A 230 8.86 13.85 5.37
CA ASN A 230 8.20 14.56 4.27
C ASN A 230 6.75 14.10 4.18
N ILE A 231 5.85 15.06 4.05
CA ILE A 231 4.42 14.79 3.84
C ILE A 231 4.07 14.52 2.37
N ASN A 232 4.95 14.88 1.43
CA ASN A 232 4.70 14.70 0.00
C ASN A 232 5.23 13.36 -0.49
N ARG A 233 4.45 12.71 -1.36
CA ARG A 233 4.83 11.50 -2.06
C ARG A 233 4.59 11.62 -3.55
N TYR A 234 5.48 11.00 -4.30
CA TYR A 234 5.29 10.88 -5.74
C TYR A 234 4.12 9.94 -6.04
N ASN A 235 3.09 10.49 -6.69
CA ASN A 235 1.98 9.73 -7.23
C ASN A 235 2.24 9.49 -8.72
N ALA A 236 2.58 8.26 -9.06
CA ALA A 236 2.94 7.88 -10.42
C ALA A 236 1.78 8.04 -11.41
N LYS A 237 0.51 7.85 -10.98
CA LYS A 237 -0.67 8.04 -11.85
C LYS A 237 -0.85 9.49 -12.30
N VAL A 238 -0.46 10.42 -11.44
CA VAL A 238 -0.58 11.87 -11.70
C VAL A 238 0.73 12.47 -12.21
N GLY A 239 1.84 11.74 -12.06
CA GLY A 239 3.17 12.22 -12.41
C GLY A 239 3.70 13.35 -11.52
N ALA A 240 3.12 13.55 -10.32
CA ALA A 240 3.44 14.67 -9.42
C ALA A 240 3.49 14.23 -7.94
N ASN A 241 4.19 15.03 -7.13
CA ASN A 241 4.14 14.88 -5.69
C ASN A 241 2.79 15.35 -5.14
N ARG A 242 2.19 14.56 -4.25
CA ARG A 242 0.96 14.91 -3.52
C ARG A 242 1.16 14.73 -2.02
N PRO A 243 0.51 15.58 -1.20
CA PRO A 243 0.48 15.39 0.24
C PRO A 243 -0.18 14.04 0.59
N ILE A 244 0.29 13.41 1.67
CA ILE A 244 -0.37 12.23 2.24
C ILE A 244 -1.74 12.63 2.81
N SER A 245 -2.65 11.66 2.91
CA SER A 245 -3.95 11.86 3.55
C SER A 245 -3.80 12.05 5.07
N VAL A 246 -4.79 12.68 5.71
CA VAL A 246 -4.87 12.77 7.17
C VAL A 246 -4.98 11.37 7.78
N LEU A 247 -5.74 10.47 7.15
CA LEU A 247 -5.82 9.07 7.58
C LEU A 247 -4.44 8.41 7.61
N GLU A 248 -3.64 8.56 6.56
CA GLU A 248 -2.29 8.01 6.51
C GLU A 248 -1.39 8.64 7.59
N TYR A 249 -1.46 9.96 7.76
CA TYR A 249 -0.76 10.66 8.83
C TYR A 249 -1.11 10.07 10.22
N LYS A 250 -2.40 9.91 10.53
CA LYS A 250 -2.86 9.34 11.80
C LYS A 250 -2.36 7.90 12.02
N GLN A 251 -2.28 7.09 10.96
CA GLN A 251 -1.69 5.73 11.03
C GLN A 251 -0.19 5.77 11.37
N LEU A 252 0.57 6.70 10.77
CA LEU A 252 1.98 6.89 11.08
C LEU A 252 2.17 7.34 12.53
N CYS A 253 1.39 8.34 12.98
CA CYS A 253 1.38 8.84 14.36
C CYS A 253 0.98 7.76 15.37
N GLY A 254 0.12 6.83 14.96
CA GLY A 254 -0.29 5.69 15.78
C GLY A 254 0.87 4.83 16.27
N ARG A 255 2.05 4.93 15.66
CA ARG A 255 3.27 4.22 16.07
C ARG A 255 4.07 4.95 17.16
N ALA A 256 3.67 6.15 17.57
CA ALA A 256 4.33 6.89 18.63
C ALA A 256 3.90 6.40 20.02
N GLY A 257 4.87 6.18 20.90
CA GLY A 257 4.68 5.68 22.27
C GLY A 257 4.73 4.15 22.38
N ARG A 258 5.70 3.64 23.16
CA ARG A 258 5.85 2.21 23.44
C ARG A 258 5.15 1.88 24.76
N PRO A 259 4.05 1.07 24.73
CA PRO A 259 3.44 0.59 25.97
C PRO A 259 4.50 -0.03 26.90
N GLN A 260 4.42 0.19 28.21
CA GLN A 260 5.34 -0.27 29.27
C GLN A 260 6.70 0.42 29.32
N TYR A 261 7.12 1.20 28.32
CA TYR A 261 8.42 1.86 28.29
C TYR A 261 8.34 3.38 28.34
N ASP A 262 7.36 3.95 27.63
CA ASP A 262 7.26 5.40 27.45
C ASP A 262 6.04 5.96 28.18
N LYS A 263 6.21 7.09 28.84
CA LYS A 263 5.10 7.81 29.50
C LYS A 263 4.24 8.57 28.49
N TYR A 264 4.82 8.96 27.35
CA TYR A 264 4.19 9.64 26.24
C TYR A 264 4.90 9.28 24.93
N GLY A 265 4.20 9.39 23.84
CA GLY A 265 4.73 9.27 22.49
C GLY A 265 4.72 10.62 21.79
N GLU A 266 5.66 10.85 20.91
CA GLU A 266 5.78 12.09 20.13
C GLU A 266 5.70 11.78 18.63
N SER A 267 4.90 12.56 17.90
CA SER A 267 4.87 12.53 16.45
C SER A 267 5.19 13.90 15.88
N ILE A 268 6.23 14.03 15.07
CA ILE A 268 6.71 15.30 14.54
C ILE A 268 6.73 15.27 13.02
N ILE A 269 6.00 16.20 12.40
CA ILE A 269 6.08 16.48 10.98
C ILE A 269 7.25 17.41 10.72
N VAL A 270 8.09 17.10 9.75
CA VAL A 270 9.10 18.04 9.26
C VAL A 270 8.48 18.89 8.15
N GLY A 271 8.22 20.16 8.45
CA GLY A 271 7.66 21.15 7.56
C GLY A 271 8.71 21.96 6.80
N ASN A 272 8.28 22.72 5.82
CA ASN A 272 9.07 23.67 5.05
C ASN A 272 8.34 25.03 5.01
N GLY A 273 8.27 25.72 6.15
CA GLY A 273 7.82 27.12 6.22
C GLY A 273 6.31 27.36 6.47
N ASN A 274 5.48 26.34 6.57
CA ASN A 274 4.04 26.53 6.87
C ASN A 274 3.56 25.68 8.06
N THR A 275 3.96 26.09 9.25
CA THR A 275 3.68 25.34 10.50
C THR A 275 2.19 25.36 10.85
N GLU A 276 1.51 26.51 10.67
CA GLU A 276 0.11 26.67 11.03
C GLU A 276 -0.81 25.80 10.16
N ASP A 277 -0.65 25.84 8.84
CA ASP A 277 -1.44 25.01 7.92
C ASP A 277 -1.21 23.52 8.14
N LEU A 278 0.03 23.10 8.42
CA LEU A 278 0.33 21.70 8.72
C LEU A 278 -0.31 21.25 10.04
N THR A 279 -0.32 22.11 11.03
CA THR A 279 -0.98 21.85 12.31
C THR A 279 -2.48 21.72 12.14
N GLU A 280 -3.11 22.67 11.46
CA GLU A 280 -4.55 22.66 11.23
C GLU A 280 -4.97 21.47 10.37
N TYR A 281 -4.26 21.21 9.27
CA TYR A 281 -4.65 20.17 8.35
C TYR A 281 -4.41 18.75 8.88
N TYR A 282 -3.24 18.48 9.50
CA TYR A 282 -2.88 17.12 9.91
C TYR A 282 -3.19 16.83 11.37
N ILE A 283 -2.86 17.74 12.29
CA ILE A 283 -3.00 17.50 13.74
C ILE A 283 -4.46 17.66 14.15
N HIS A 284 -5.08 18.77 13.77
CA HIS A 284 -6.49 19.06 14.08
C HIS A 284 -7.46 18.54 13.03
N GLY A 285 -6.95 18.18 11.84
CA GLY A 285 -7.77 17.68 10.73
C GLY A 285 -8.41 16.33 11.03
N GLU A 286 -9.60 16.13 10.46
CA GLU A 286 -10.29 14.85 10.46
C GLU A 286 -9.81 13.96 9.30
N SER A 287 -9.78 12.64 9.54
CA SER A 287 -9.47 11.68 8.47
C SER A 287 -10.51 11.75 7.36
N GLU A 288 -10.08 11.51 6.14
CA GLU A 288 -10.97 11.47 4.99
C GLU A 288 -12.00 10.34 5.12
N PRO A 289 -13.22 10.50 4.58
CA PRO A 289 -14.18 9.41 4.51
C PRO A 289 -13.70 8.30 3.58
N ILE A 290 -14.02 7.08 3.92
CA ILE A 290 -13.77 5.93 3.07
C ILE A 290 -14.77 5.94 1.91
N VAL A 291 -14.26 6.03 0.69
CA VAL A 291 -15.05 5.98 -0.54
C VAL A 291 -14.74 4.68 -1.26
N SER A 292 -15.77 3.92 -1.59
CA SER A 292 -15.64 2.69 -2.36
C SER A 292 -15.01 2.92 -3.73
N LYS A 293 -14.17 1.98 -4.13
CA LYS A 293 -13.54 1.95 -5.46
C LYS A 293 -14.11 0.89 -6.39
N ILE A 294 -15.17 0.19 -5.94
CA ILE A 294 -15.79 -0.90 -6.70
C ILE A 294 -16.50 -0.39 -7.97
N THR A 295 -16.99 0.84 -7.96
CA THR A 295 -17.72 1.44 -9.07
C THR A 295 -16.82 2.01 -10.17
N GLU A 296 -15.51 2.05 -9.97
CA GLU A 296 -14.55 2.42 -11.02
C GLU A 296 -14.57 1.36 -12.14
N ASP A 297 -14.47 1.78 -13.39
CA ASP A 297 -14.66 0.93 -14.59
C ASP A 297 -13.86 -0.37 -14.55
N LYS A 298 -12.57 -0.29 -14.21
CA LYS A 298 -11.67 -1.45 -14.11
C LYS A 298 -12.14 -2.42 -13.03
N SER A 299 -12.41 -1.90 -11.85
CA SER A 299 -12.87 -2.70 -10.71
C SER A 299 -14.21 -3.34 -10.99
N LEU A 300 -15.16 -2.55 -11.49
CA LEU A 300 -16.52 -3.02 -11.73
C LEU A 300 -16.57 -4.13 -12.78
N ARG A 301 -15.94 -3.94 -13.95
CA ARG A 301 -15.94 -4.99 -15.02
C ARG A 301 -15.26 -6.28 -14.55
N THR A 302 -14.18 -6.17 -13.77
CA THR A 302 -13.46 -7.33 -13.22
C THR A 302 -14.31 -8.11 -12.23
N HIS A 303 -15.01 -7.41 -11.36
CA HIS A 303 -15.84 -8.05 -10.32
C HIS A 303 -17.19 -8.53 -10.87
N ILE A 304 -17.77 -7.85 -11.85
CA ILE A 304 -18.95 -8.36 -12.59
C ILE A 304 -18.61 -9.70 -13.26
N LEU A 305 -17.48 -9.79 -13.98
CA LEU A 305 -17.04 -11.06 -14.57
C LEU A 305 -16.89 -12.14 -13.49
N SER A 306 -16.30 -11.79 -12.35
CA SER A 306 -16.14 -12.72 -11.23
C SER A 306 -17.48 -13.26 -10.71
N VAL A 307 -18.46 -12.39 -10.48
CA VAL A 307 -19.80 -12.79 -10.01
C VAL A 307 -20.51 -13.68 -11.02
N ILE A 308 -20.45 -13.34 -12.31
CA ILE A 308 -21.06 -14.15 -13.38
C ILE A 308 -20.41 -15.55 -13.48
N VAL A 309 -19.11 -15.63 -13.27
CA VAL A 309 -18.37 -16.91 -13.33
C VAL A 309 -18.68 -17.78 -12.13
N THR A 310 -18.82 -17.19 -10.94
CA THR A 310 -19.17 -17.92 -9.69
C THR A 310 -20.66 -18.27 -9.59
N HIS A 311 -21.52 -17.50 -10.26
CA HIS A 311 -22.98 -17.72 -10.29
C HIS A 311 -23.47 -17.85 -11.75
N PRO A 312 -23.16 -18.97 -12.44
CA PRO A 312 -23.52 -19.14 -13.83
C PRO A 312 -25.04 -19.19 -14.00
N GLY A 313 -25.54 -18.38 -14.93
CA GLY A 313 -26.99 -18.22 -15.15
C GLY A 313 -27.63 -17.08 -14.37
N ILE A 314 -26.84 -16.21 -13.74
CA ILE A 314 -27.32 -15.03 -13.05
C ILE A 314 -28.03 -14.08 -14.02
N LYS A 315 -29.15 -13.49 -13.57
CA LYS A 315 -29.84 -12.42 -14.31
C LYS A 315 -29.23 -11.04 -13.99
N LYS A 316 -29.47 -10.08 -14.86
CA LYS A 316 -29.00 -8.70 -14.65
C LYS A 316 -29.55 -8.10 -13.34
N GLU A 317 -30.80 -8.34 -13.04
CA GLU A 317 -31.47 -7.85 -11.85
C GLU A 317 -30.80 -8.44 -10.57
N GLU A 318 -30.53 -9.73 -10.57
CA GLU A 318 -29.82 -10.42 -9.47
C GLU A 318 -28.39 -9.88 -9.30
N LEU A 319 -27.72 -9.60 -10.42
CA LEU A 319 -26.38 -8.97 -10.42
C LEU A 319 -26.44 -7.56 -9.83
N LEU A 320 -27.45 -6.74 -10.20
CA LEU A 320 -27.64 -5.41 -9.65
C LEU A 320 -27.93 -5.47 -8.14
N GLU A 321 -28.81 -6.37 -7.72
CA GLU A 321 -29.14 -6.55 -6.29
C GLU A 321 -27.89 -6.97 -5.50
N PHE A 322 -27.02 -7.82 -6.05
CA PHE A 322 -25.75 -8.16 -5.43
C PHE A 322 -24.84 -6.93 -5.24
N PHE A 323 -24.66 -6.12 -6.29
CA PHE A 323 -23.81 -4.92 -6.20
C PHE A 323 -24.40 -3.81 -5.33
N LEU A 324 -25.72 -3.77 -5.16
CA LEU A 324 -26.39 -2.88 -4.19
C LEU A 324 -26.06 -3.25 -2.72
N GLN A 325 -25.60 -4.48 -2.44
CA GLN A 325 -25.13 -4.90 -1.12
C GLN A 325 -23.69 -4.51 -0.82
N THR A 326 -22.93 -3.98 -1.80
CA THR A 326 -21.58 -3.44 -1.61
C THR A 326 -21.62 -2.05 -0.98
N LEU A 327 -20.50 -1.60 -0.42
CA LEU A 327 -20.37 -0.22 0.05
C LEU A 327 -20.59 0.78 -1.10
N GLY A 328 -20.02 0.50 -2.29
CA GLY A 328 -20.22 1.33 -3.47
C GLY A 328 -21.67 1.37 -3.94
N GLY A 329 -22.43 0.28 -3.72
CA GLY A 329 -23.88 0.28 -3.93
C GLY A 329 -24.64 1.18 -2.96
N LEU A 330 -24.18 1.30 -1.72
CA LEU A 330 -24.72 2.20 -0.71
C LEU A 330 -24.38 3.67 -1.03
N GLN A 331 -23.15 3.92 -1.49
CA GLN A 331 -22.61 5.26 -1.78
C GLN A 331 -23.05 5.83 -3.13
N THR A 332 -23.76 5.06 -3.96
CA THR A 332 -24.21 5.51 -5.29
C THR A 332 -25.71 5.28 -5.49
N THR A 333 -26.29 5.90 -6.50
CA THR A 333 -27.70 5.66 -6.82
C THR A 333 -27.90 4.36 -7.59
N LYS A 334 -29.02 3.68 -7.38
CA LYS A 334 -29.41 2.46 -8.13
C LYS A 334 -29.37 2.69 -9.65
N ALA A 335 -29.75 3.88 -10.11
CA ALA A 335 -29.73 4.24 -11.53
C ALA A 335 -28.31 4.32 -12.09
N THR A 336 -27.40 4.99 -11.39
CA THR A 336 -25.98 5.11 -11.77
C THR A 336 -25.31 3.73 -11.78
N LEU A 337 -25.51 2.94 -10.74
CA LEU A 337 -24.96 1.58 -10.65
C LEU A 337 -25.49 0.67 -11.76
N SER A 338 -26.82 0.71 -12.02
CA SER A 338 -27.42 -0.05 -13.12
C SER A 338 -26.88 0.35 -14.48
N PHE A 339 -26.62 1.65 -14.70
CA PHE A 339 -26.00 2.14 -15.93
C PHE A 339 -24.56 1.62 -16.09
N ALA A 340 -23.74 1.70 -15.06
CA ALA A 340 -22.35 1.23 -15.06
C ALA A 340 -22.28 -0.30 -15.27
N ILE A 341 -23.16 -1.07 -14.62
CA ILE A 341 -23.30 -2.51 -14.85
C ILE A 341 -23.64 -2.82 -16.30
N ASN A 342 -24.56 -2.05 -16.92
CA ASN A 342 -24.91 -2.24 -18.32
C ASN A 342 -23.74 -2.00 -19.27
N ILE A 343 -22.92 -0.97 -19.04
CA ILE A 343 -21.71 -0.71 -19.83
C ILE A 343 -20.76 -1.90 -19.71
N SER A 344 -20.48 -2.35 -18.49
CA SER A 344 -19.60 -3.48 -18.23
C SER A 344 -20.11 -4.78 -18.88
N LEU A 345 -21.42 -5.08 -18.79
CA LEU A 345 -22.02 -6.25 -19.42
C LEU A 345 -21.95 -6.20 -20.95
N ARG A 346 -22.14 -5.02 -21.55
CA ARG A 346 -21.97 -4.84 -23.00
C ARG A 346 -20.53 -5.12 -23.41
N PHE A 347 -19.56 -4.55 -22.69
CA PHE A 347 -18.15 -4.80 -22.93
C PHE A 347 -17.81 -6.29 -22.80
N LEU A 348 -18.14 -6.94 -21.68
CA LEU A 348 -17.85 -8.34 -21.43
C LEU A 348 -18.48 -9.27 -22.48
N SER A 349 -19.68 -8.95 -22.96
CA SER A 349 -20.38 -9.70 -23.99
C SER A 349 -19.77 -9.49 -25.38
N SER A 350 -19.46 -8.23 -25.75
CA SER A 350 -18.82 -7.92 -27.06
C SER A 350 -17.43 -8.54 -27.17
N GLN A 351 -16.71 -8.65 -26.06
CA GLN A 351 -15.40 -9.27 -25.97
C GLN A 351 -15.43 -10.80 -25.75
N GLN A 352 -16.61 -11.42 -25.82
CA GLN A 352 -16.79 -12.86 -25.66
C GLN A 352 -16.27 -13.43 -24.33
N LEU A 353 -16.19 -12.63 -23.28
CA LEU A 353 -15.89 -13.07 -21.93
C LEU A 353 -17.12 -13.66 -21.25
N VAL A 354 -18.29 -13.18 -21.64
CA VAL A 354 -19.60 -13.58 -21.12
C VAL A 354 -20.53 -13.86 -22.31
N ILE A 355 -21.37 -14.89 -22.16
CA ILE A 355 -22.46 -15.18 -23.09
C ILE A 355 -23.81 -14.88 -22.42
N LYS A 356 -24.72 -14.33 -23.18
CA LYS A 356 -26.11 -14.10 -22.76
C LYS A 356 -27.03 -15.15 -23.45
N LYS A 357 -27.77 -15.91 -22.64
CA LYS A 357 -28.80 -16.87 -23.09
C LYS A 357 -30.16 -16.43 -22.51
N GLY A 358 -31.01 -15.86 -23.35
CA GLY A 358 -32.21 -15.19 -22.87
C GLY A 358 -31.84 -14.00 -21.96
N GLU A 359 -32.28 -14.01 -20.72
CA GLU A 359 -31.95 -12.97 -19.73
C GLU A 359 -30.81 -13.36 -18.79
N ARG A 360 -30.22 -14.54 -19.00
CA ARG A 360 -29.19 -15.11 -18.11
C ARG A 360 -27.80 -14.97 -18.70
N TYR A 361 -26.83 -14.69 -17.83
CA TYR A 361 -25.42 -14.53 -18.16
C TYR A 361 -24.60 -15.69 -17.63
N ALA A 362 -23.59 -16.11 -18.41
CA ALA A 362 -22.62 -17.12 -18.01
C ALA A 362 -21.24 -16.80 -18.59
N GLY A 363 -20.19 -17.10 -17.84
CA GLY A 363 -18.81 -16.94 -18.31
C GLY A 363 -18.46 -17.96 -19.41
N THR A 364 -17.84 -17.50 -20.50
CA THR A 364 -17.20 -18.36 -21.50
C THR A 364 -15.98 -19.08 -20.92
N ALA A 365 -15.37 -20.01 -21.65
CA ALA A 365 -14.11 -20.62 -21.25
C ALA A 365 -13.00 -19.57 -21.04
N PHE A 366 -12.93 -18.57 -21.94
CA PHE A 366 -12.02 -17.45 -21.85
C PHE A 366 -12.32 -16.55 -20.64
N GLY A 367 -13.58 -16.18 -20.43
CA GLY A 367 -13.98 -15.37 -19.27
C GLY A 367 -13.74 -16.07 -17.94
N LYS A 368 -13.99 -17.38 -17.84
CA LYS A 368 -13.66 -18.16 -16.65
C LYS A 368 -12.17 -18.14 -16.36
N LYS A 369 -11.33 -18.34 -17.38
CA LYS A 369 -9.87 -18.32 -17.21
C LYS A 369 -9.36 -16.92 -16.79
N THR A 370 -9.87 -15.87 -17.42
CA THR A 370 -9.58 -14.47 -17.05
C THR A 370 -9.91 -14.20 -15.59
N SER A 371 -11.12 -14.58 -15.16
CA SER A 371 -11.53 -14.40 -13.77
C SER A 371 -10.65 -15.19 -12.78
N MET A 372 -10.32 -16.44 -13.10
CA MET A 372 -9.48 -17.29 -12.23
C MET A 372 -8.04 -16.79 -12.10
N LEU A 373 -7.50 -16.16 -13.14
CA LEU A 373 -6.15 -15.57 -13.14
C LEU A 373 -6.10 -14.16 -12.53
N TYR A 374 -7.25 -13.59 -12.14
CA TYR A 374 -7.34 -12.23 -11.58
C TYR A 374 -6.84 -11.14 -12.53
N ILE A 375 -6.92 -11.35 -13.83
CA ILE A 375 -6.52 -10.39 -14.85
C ILE A 375 -7.71 -9.49 -15.17
N ASP A 376 -7.44 -8.19 -15.41
CA ASP A 376 -8.46 -7.28 -15.91
C ASP A 376 -9.00 -7.81 -17.26
N PRO A 377 -10.32 -7.87 -17.44
CA PRO A 377 -10.94 -8.23 -18.72
C PRO A 377 -10.37 -7.47 -19.93
N LEU A 378 -10.05 -6.18 -19.78
CA LEU A 378 -9.44 -5.38 -20.85
C LEU A 378 -8.05 -5.91 -21.24
N THR A 379 -7.20 -6.16 -20.23
CA THR A 379 -5.86 -6.75 -20.45
C THR A 379 -5.95 -8.14 -21.08
N ALA A 380 -6.88 -8.98 -20.61
CA ALA A 380 -7.06 -10.30 -21.17
C ALA A 380 -7.48 -10.27 -22.65
N THR A 381 -8.37 -9.35 -23.03
CA THR A 381 -8.77 -9.17 -24.42
C THR A 381 -7.65 -8.60 -25.27
N TYR A 382 -6.90 -7.64 -24.75
CA TYR A 382 -5.72 -7.11 -25.43
C TYR A 382 -4.71 -8.22 -25.75
N PHE A 383 -4.39 -9.08 -24.79
CA PHE A 383 -3.48 -10.21 -25.04
C PHE A 383 -4.02 -11.20 -26.06
N ARG A 384 -5.32 -11.56 -25.98
CA ARG A 384 -5.94 -12.44 -26.96
C ARG A 384 -5.83 -11.86 -28.36
N ASP A 385 -6.28 -10.61 -28.54
CA ASP A 385 -6.33 -9.96 -29.84
C ASP A 385 -4.93 -9.76 -30.41
N THR A 386 -3.95 -9.44 -29.58
CA THR A 386 -2.54 -9.34 -30.00
C THR A 386 -1.97 -10.70 -30.41
N ILE A 387 -2.24 -11.76 -29.64
CA ILE A 387 -1.76 -13.12 -29.96
C ILE A 387 -2.41 -13.65 -31.26
N ASP A 388 -3.70 -13.39 -31.46
CA ASP A 388 -4.42 -13.80 -32.65
C ASP A 388 -3.90 -13.07 -33.90
N ASN A 389 -3.43 -11.84 -33.77
CA ASN A 389 -2.86 -11.03 -34.83
C ASN A 389 -1.36 -11.31 -35.11
N VAL A 390 -0.68 -12.05 -34.24
CA VAL A 390 0.73 -12.41 -34.46
C VAL A 390 0.87 -13.30 -35.69
N SER A 391 1.51 -12.78 -36.72
CA SER A 391 1.90 -13.60 -37.87
C SER A 391 2.85 -14.73 -37.43
N GLN A 392 2.82 -15.87 -38.15
CA GLN A 392 3.65 -17.02 -37.75
C GLN A 392 5.16 -16.73 -37.70
N GLN A 393 5.61 -15.60 -38.23
CA GLN A 393 7.02 -15.17 -38.27
C GLN A 393 7.49 -14.41 -37.01
N GLY A 394 6.59 -13.95 -36.11
CA GLY A 394 6.90 -13.02 -35.03
C GLY A 394 6.84 -13.59 -33.60
N LYS A 395 7.03 -14.91 -33.41
CA LYS A 395 6.90 -15.52 -32.07
C LYS A 395 8.22 -15.43 -31.26
N HIS A 396 8.68 -14.21 -31.02
CA HIS A 396 9.87 -13.97 -30.20
C HIS A 396 9.50 -13.63 -28.78
N THR A 397 10.26 -14.14 -27.82
CA THR A 397 10.07 -13.87 -26.38
C THR A 397 10.08 -12.37 -26.08
N PHE A 398 10.93 -11.61 -26.77
CA PHE A 398 11.03 -10.16 -26.60
C PHE A 398 9.74 -9.44 -27.00
N GLY A 399 9.12 -9.83 -28.11
CA GLY A 399 7.84 -9.27 -28.54
C GLY A 399 6.71 -9.51 -27.52
N PHE A 400 6.63 -10.70 -26.95
CA PHE A 400 5.64 -10.99 -25.88
C PHE A 400 5.91 -10.19 -24.61
N LEU A 401 7.18 -10.04 -24.21
CA LEU A 401 7.53 -9.18 -23.05
C LEU A 401 7.13 -7.73 -23.29
N HIS A 402 7.35 -7.22 -24.50
CA HIS A 402 6.90 -5.87 -24.88
C HIS A 402 5.37 -5.72 -24.78
N VAL A 403 4.60 -6.65 -25.30
CA VAL A 403 3.13 -6.66 -25.17
C VAL A 403 2.71 -6.67 -23.69
N MET A 404 3.38 -7.45 -22.86
CA MET A 404 3.09 -7.47 -21.41
C MET A 404 3.33 -6.13 -20.73
N THR A 405 4.31 -5.35 -21.18
CA THR A 405 4.58 -4.02 -20.59
C THR A 405 3.56 -2.96 -20.98
N ASN A 406 2.74 -3.19 -22.02
CA ASN A 406 1.71 -2.26 -22.47
C ASN A 406 0.38 -2.39 -21.71
N CYS A 407 0.23 -3.38 -20.83
CA CYS A 407 -0.99 -3.53 -20.03
C CYS A 407 -1.03 -2.59 -18.83
N GLU A 408 -2.24 -2.25 -18.36
CA GLU A 408 -2.45 -1.38 -17.21
C GLU A 408 -1.85 -1.92 -15.90
N GLU A 409 -1.75 -3.24 -15.76
CA GLU A 409 -1.16 -3.88 -14.58
C GLU A 409 0.35 -3.69 -14.48
N PHE A 410 1.02 -3.37 -15.57
CA PHE A 410 2.46 -3.11 -15.62
C PHE A 410 2.76 -1.64 -15.27
N PHE A 411 2.30 -1.21 -14.11
CA PHE A 411 2.44 0.15 -13.63
C PHE A 411 3.18 0.16 -12.26
N PRO A 412 4.04 1.17 -11.95
CA PRO A 412 4.40 2.33 -12.75
C PRO A 412 5.42 2.02 -13.87
N ASN A 413 5.27 2.69 -14.99
CA ASN A 413 6.22 2.61 -16.08
C ASN A 413 7.58 3.20 -15.69
N PHE A 414 8.66 2.63 -16.21
CA PHE A 414 9.99 3.16 -16.00
C PHE A 414 10.22 4.36 -16.93
N SER A 415 10.68 5.49 -16.40
CA SER A 415 11.13 6.60 -17.24
C SER A 415 12.58 6.37 -17.65
N LEU A 416 12.88 6.56 -18.94
CA LEU A 416 14.23 6.58 -19.47
C LEU A 416 15.01 7.76 -18.91
N ARG A 417 16.23 7.51 -18.43
CA ARG A 417 17.17 8.59 -18.10
C ARG A 417 17.86 9.05 -19.39
N ASN A 418 18.23 10.33 -19.48
CA ASN A 418 18.90 10.89 -20.64
C ASN A 418 20.14 10.08 -21.09
N LYS A 419 20.88 9.51 -20.14
CA LYS A 419 22.05 8.67 -20.42
C LYS A 419 21.74 7.30 -21.01
N ASP A 420 20.52 6.80 -20.83
CA ASP A 420 20.11 5.47 -21.26
C ASP A 420 19.35 5.52 -22.62
N TYR A 421 19.06 6.75 -23.12
CA TYR A 421 18.26 6.97 -24.31
C TYR A 421 18.90 6.36 -25.57
N GLU A 422 20.17 6.67 -25.82
CA GLU A 422 20.91 6.19 -27.00
C GLU A 422 21.02 4.66 -27.06
N SER A 423 21.37 4.04 -25.91
CA SER A 423 21.47 2.58 -25.81
C SER A 423 20.11 1.89 -25.97
N THR A 424 19.04 2.51 -25.50
CA THR A 424 17.67 1.97 -25.63
C THR A 424 17.16 2.10 -27.05
N SER A 425 17.41 3.23 -27.72
CA SER A 425 17.04 3.43 -29.12
C SER A 425 17.74 2.41 -30.02
N LEU A 426 19.05 2.18 -29.83
CA LEU A 426 19.81 1.19 -30.56
C LEU A 426 19.30 -0.24 -30.31
N MET A 427 18.90 -0.56 -29.08
CA MET A 427 18.31 -1.85 -28.75
C MET A 427 16.97 -2.06 -29.44
N ILE A 428 16.10 -1.04 -29.47
CA ILE A 428 14.82 -1.08 -30.18
C ILE A 428 15.04 -1.28 -31.69
N GLU A 429 15.97 -0.56 -32.29
CA GLU A 429 16.31 -0.71 -33.71
C GLU A 429 16.76 -2.14 -34.04
N ASN A 430 17.68 -2.68 -33.26
CA ASN A 430 18.23 -4.04 -33.46
C ASN A 430 17.19 -5.16 -33.29
N HIS A 431 16.16 -4.95 -32.48
CA HIS A 431 15.11 -5.92 -32.17
C HIS A 431 13.73 -5.56 -32.76
N SER A 432 13.66 -4.57 -33.62
CA SER A 432 12.39 -4.11 -34.23
C SER A 432 11.62 -5.22 -34.94
N SER A 433 12.31 -6.17 -35.58
CA SER A 433 11.71 -7.33 -36.23
C SER A 433 11.13 -8.38 -35.27
N GLU A 434 11.51 -8.33 -33.99
CA GLU A 434 11.02 -9.23 -32.95
C GLU A 434 9.77 -8.69 -32.23
N LEU A 435 9.44 -7.41 -32.44
CA LEU A 435 8.29 -6.77 -31.82
C LEU A 435 6.99 -7.22 -32.48
N ILE A 436 5.97 -7.48 -31.67
CA ILE A 436 4.62 -7.81 -32.14
C ILE A 436 3.87 -6.53 -32.52
N GLU A 437 4.07 -5.47 -31.75
CA GLU A 437 3.50 -4.14 -32.00
C GLU A 437 4.62 -3.13 -32.25
N PRO A 438 4.44 -2.20 -33.20
CA PRO A 438 5.44 -1.16 -33.42
C PRO A 438 5.52 -0.24 -32.20
N ILE A 439 6.74 0.14 -31.82
CA ILE A 439 6.96 1.17 -30.78
C ILE A 439 6.88 2.52 -31.50
N SER A 440 6.02 3.43 -31.01
CA SER A 440 6.03 4.81 -31.47
C SER A 440 7.21 5.55 -30.85
N GLU A 441 7.72 6.59 -31.52
CA GLU A 441 8.82 7.43 -30.99
C GLU A 441 8.47 8.06 -29.61
N TYR A 442 7.18 8.19 -29.29
CA TYR A 442 6.68 8.70 -28.01
C TYR A 442 6.55 7.62 -26.91
N ASP A 443 6.62 6.34 -27.28
CA ASP A 443 6.45 5.22 -26.34
C ASP A 443 7.77 4.64 -25.82
N CYS A 444 8.93 5.20 -26.20
CA CYS A 444 10.25 4.78 -25.74
C CYS A 444 10.45 4.91 -24.23
N SER A 445 9.46 5.44 -23.50
CA SER A 445 9.48 5.56 -22.04
C SER A 445 8.72 4.44 -21.30
N ARG A 446 8.12 3.49 -22.06
CA ARG A 446 7.35 2.37 -21.49
C ARG A 446 8.10 1.07 -21.41
#